data_1d11d0d1b4d8a8822b10ad09aa597c63
#
_entry.id   1d11d0d1b4d8a8822b10ad09aa597c63
#
_cell.length_a   1.000
_cell.length_b   1.000
_cell.length_c   1.000
_cell.angle_alpha   90.00
_cell.angle_beta   90.00
_cell.angle_gamma   90.00
#
_symmetry.space_group_name_H-M   'P 1'
#
loop_
_entity.id
_entity.type
_entity.pdbx_description
1 polymer ?
#
loop_
_entity_poly.entity_id
_entity_poly.type
_entity_poly.pdbx_seq_one_letter_code
_entity_poly.pdbx_strand_id
1 'polypeptide(L)'
;MSVVDFYDELAPEFHLIYEDWNIAIDHQGVAIDRLIRSRLPDAQSVLDCSCGIGTQALGLASRGYKVLGTDVSERALDRARLEAIHRGLDIAFMACDLRELETLQGTYDVVISCDNALPHLLTDDDVAQALRAMYSKLLPGGLAVITVRDYDKELVERSVTAAPRVNPGTPRKVVVRLHDWDAPDGPMYTVHFLILTERSTGWSISHHSARYRAIGRDALTAAAAKAGFTNIRWHQAEDIGFYQPAMTALRDGE
;
A
#
# COMPACT_ATOMS: atom_id res chain seq x y z
N MET A 1 -6.95 6.63 17.74
CA MET A 1 -5.61 6.17 17.29
C MET A 1 -5.34 6.83 15.95
N SER A 2 -4.21 7.49 15.77
CA SER A 2 -3.80 8.03 14.48
C SER A 2 -3.35 6.91 13.54
N VAL A 3 -3.20 7.21 12.24
CA VAL A 3 -2.65 6.23 11.26
C VAL A 3 -1.20 5.88 11.63
N VAL A 4 -0.44 6.85 12.12
CA VAL A 4 0.95 6.64 12.58
C VAL A 4 0.98 5.66 13.74
N ASP A 5 0.21 5.92 14.82
CA ASP A 5 0.16 5.03 16.00
C ASP A 5 -0.23 3.60 15.59
N PHE A 6 -1.23 3.48 14.71
CA PHE A 6 -1.68 2.17 14.22
C PHE A 6 -0.55 1.38 13.54
N TYR A 7 0.18 1.99 12.62
CA TYR A 7 1.26 1.30 11.92
C TYR A 7 2.50 1.12 12.78
N ASP A 8 2.80 2.06 13.68
CA ASP A 8 3.90 1.92 14.63
C ASP A 8 3.68 0.72 15.56
N GLU A 9 2.47 0.55 16.09
CA GLU A 9 2.14 -0.59 16.94
C GLU A 9 2.11 -1.91 16.17
N LEU A 10 1.63 -1.89 14.92
CA LEU A 10 1.47 -3.10 14.11
C LEU A 10 2.76 -3.52 13.39
N ALA A 11 3.73 -2.62 13.18
CA ALA A 11 4.94 -2.86 12.39
C ALA A 11 5.69 -4.17 12.72
N PRO A 12 5.86 -4.57 14.00
CA PRO A 12 6.53 -5.83 14.33
C PRO A 12 5.80 -7.08 13.82
N GLU A 13 4.48 -6.99 13.68
CA GLU A 13 3.59 -8.10 13.35
C GLU A 13 2.86 -7.92 12.01
N PHE A 14 3.09 -6.81 11.28
CA PHE A 14 2.39 -6.51 10.03
C PHE A 14 2.57 -7.60 8.97
N HIS A 15 3.74 -8.23 8.91
CA HIS A 15 4.01 -9.35 8.00
C HIS A 15 3.04 -10.54 8.16
N LEU A 16 2.37 -10.66 9.32
CA LEU A 16 1.40 -11.74 9.59
C LEU A 16 0.09 -11.62 8.81
N ILE A 17 -0.15 -10.48 8.17
CA ILE A 17 -1.30 -10.33 7.26
C ILE A 17 -1.12 -11.14 5.96
N TYR A 18 0.11 -11.52 5.63
CA TYR A 18 0.44 -12.40 4.52
C TYR A 18 0.50 -13.86 4.99
N GLU A 19 0.26 -14.80 4.10
CA GLU A 19 0.45 -16.23 4.37
C GLU A 19 1.95 -16.55 4.51
N ASP A 20 2.73 -16.07 3.56
CA ASP A 20 4.20 -16.00 3.60
C ASP A 20 4.64 -14.66 3.04
N TRP A 21 5.25 -13.84 3.89
CA TRP A 21 5.67 -12.50 3.49
C TRP A 21 6.81 -12.51 2.47
N ASN A 22 7.72 -13.49 2.52
CA ASN A 22 8.79 -13.60 1.53
C ASN A 22 8.24 -13.90 0.15
N ILE A 23 7.27 -14.81 0.08
CA ILE A 23 6.55 -15.11 -1.17
C ILE A 23 5.76 -13.87 -1.64
N ALA A 24 5.12 -13.15 -0.72
CA ALA A 24 4.38 -11.94 -1.05
C ALA A 24 5.27 -10.84 -1.63
N ILE A 25 6.47 -10.61 -1.07
CA ILE A 25 7.46 -9.66 -1.60
C ILE A 25 7.79 -9.99 -3.07
N ASP A 26 8.08 -11.26 -3.36
CA ASP A 26 8.43 -11.69 -4.73
C ASP A 26 7.23 -11.57 -5.68
N HIS A 27 6.08 -12.12 -5.32
CA HIS A 27 4.88 -12.10 -6.16
C HIS A 27 4.41 -10.68 -6.47
N GLN A 28 4.36 -9.81 -5.47
CA GLN A 28 3.94 -8.43 -5.65
C GLN A 28 4.97 -7.65 -6.46
N GLY A 29 6.26 -7.88 -6.21
CA GLY A 29 7.34 -7.31 -7.02
C GLY A 29 7.24 -7.71 -8.49
N VAL A 30 6.96 -9.00 -8.80
CA VAL A 30 6.72 -9.47 -10.18
C VAL A 30 5.52 -8.79 -10.81
N ALA A 31 4.40 -8.71 -10.09
CA ALA A 31 3.17 -8.14 -10.61
C ALA A 31 3.33 -6.65 -10.96
N ILE A 32 3.96 -5.88 -10.05
CA ILE A 32 4.18 -4.44 -10.26
C ILE A 32 5.24 -4.22 -11.35
N ASP A 33 6.33 -4.99 -11.38
CA ASP A 33 7.36 -4.89 -12.44
C ASP A 33 6.75 -5.13 -13.83
N ARG A 34 5.94 -6.17 -13.99
CA ARG A 34 5.23 -6.43 -15.26
C ARG A 34 4.34 -5.25 -15.66
N LEU A 35 3.63 -4.68 -14.71
CA LEU A 35 2.76 -3.54 -14.95
C LEU A 35 3.57 -2.30 -15.37
N ILE A 36 4.67 -2.01 -14.67
CA ILE A 36 5.59 -0.93 -15.01
C ILE A 36 6.14 -1.14 -16.43
N ARG A 37 6.74 -2.30 -16.69
CA ARG A 37 7.38 -2.56 -17.99
C ARG A 37 6.42 -2.59 -19.16
N SER A 38 5.15 -2.93 -18.93
CA SER A 38 4.13 -2.87 -19.98
C SER A 38 3.81 -1.44 -20.44
N ARG A 39 4.11 -0.44 -19.59
CA ARG A 39 3.78 0.98 -19.81
C ARG A 39 5.02 1.85 -19.97
N LEU A 40 6.09 1.52 -19.28
CA LEU A 40 7.35 2.26 -19.23
C LEU A 40 8.54 1.26 -19.19
N PRO A 41 8.91 0.63 -20.33
CA PRO A 41 9.90 -0.47 -20.36
C PRO A 41 11.27 -0.10 -19.80
N ASP A 42 11.68 1.16 -19.94
CA ASP A 42 13.01 1.66 -19.59
C ASP A 42 13.06 2.28 -18.17
N ALA A 43 11.98 2.18 -17.39
CA ALA A 43 11.93 2.71 -16.03
C ALA A 43 13.05 2.09 -15.15
N GLN A 44 13.72 2.95 -14.37
CA GLN A 44 14.82 2.57 -13.50
C GLN A 44 14.61 3.02 -12.04
N SER A 45 13.89 4.11 -11.82
CA SER A 45 13.71 4.72 -10.51
C SER A 45 12.26 4.65 -10.05
N VAL A 46 12.06 4.27 -8.77
CA VAL A 46 10.73 4.13 -8.16
C VAL A 46 10.70 4.87 -6.83
N LEU A 47 9.67 5.68 -6.62
CA LEU A 47 9.26 6.15 -5.30
C LEU A 47 8.08 5.29 -4.82
N ASP A 48 8.27 4.51 -3.77
CA ASP A 48 7.19 3.85 -3.03
C ASP A 48 6.75 4.78 -1.89
N CYS A 49 5.65 5.49 -2.08
CA CYS A 49 5.25 6.59 -1.20
C CYS A 49 4.31 6.17 -0.04
N SER A 50 4.18 4.87 0.19
CA SER A 50 3.45 4.27 1.31
C SER A 50 3.99 2.86 1.58
N CYS A 51 5.32 2.75 1.74
CA CYS A 51 6.01 1.48 1.66
C CYS A 51 5.80 0.54 2.87
N GLY A 52 5.32 1.07 4.00
CA GLY A 52 5.14 0.29 5.22
C GLY A 52 6.43 -0.43 5.62
N ILE A 53 6.33 -1.75 5.83
CA ILE A 53 7.48 -2.62 6.14
C ILE A 53 8.31 -3.01 4.89
N GLY A 54 8.04 -2.40 3.75
CA GLY A 54 8.86 -2.50 2.53
C GLY A 54 8.44 -3.58 1.54
N THR A 55 7.26 -4.14 1.60
CA THR A 55 6.86 -5.29 0.75
C THR A 55 7.12 -5.04 -0.74
N GLN A 56 6.64 -3.93 -1.29
CA GLN A 56 6.80 -3.59 -2.70
C GLN A 56 8.20 -3.03 -3.00
N ALA A 57 8.72 -2.19 -2.11
CA ALA A 57 10.05 -1.60 -2.24
C ALA A 57 11.14 -2.67 -2.33
N LEU A 58 11.11 -3.70 -1.45
CA LEU A 58 12.03 -4.84 -1.47
C LEU A 58 11.87 -5.65 -2.76
N GLY A 59 10.63 -5.92 -3.16
CA GLY A 59 10.31 -6.66 -4.38
C GLY A 59 10.81 -5.97 -5.65
N LEU A 60 10.72 -4.65 -5.75
CA LEU A 60 11.19 -3.88 -6.90
C LEU A 60 12.71 -3.69 -6.88
N ALA A 61 13.32 -3.43 -5.72
CA ALA A 61 14.77 -3.33 -5.62
C ALA A 61 15.47 -4.63 -6.00
N SER A 62 14.90 -5.79 -5.64
CA SER A 62 15.43 -7.11 -6.07
C SER A 62 15.37 -7.33 -7.59
N ARG A 63 14.61 -6.51 -8.32
CA ARG A 63 14.49 -6.50 -9.80
C ARG A 63 15.33 -5.43 -10.48
N GLY A 64 16.17 -4.75 -9.69
CA GLY A 64 17.14 -3.78 -10.20
C GLY A 64 16.66 -2.33 -10.26
N TYR A 65 15.48 -2.02 -9.73
CA TYR A 65 15.04 -0.63 -9.60
C TYR A 65 15.82 0.09 -8.48
N LYS A 66 16.13 1.36 -8.72
CA LYS A 66 16.55 2.29 -7.66
C LYS A 66 15.31 2.76 -6.92
N VAL A 67 15.16 2.33 -5.66
CA VAL A 67 13.95 2.59 -4.88
C VAL A 67 14.22 3.57 -3.76
N LEU A 68 13.35 4.58 -3.60
CA LEU A 68 13.13 5.29 -2.35
C LEU A 68 11.79 4.82 -1.78
N GLY A 69 11.79 4.33 -0.54
CA GLY A 69 10.57 4.03 0.21
C GLY A 69 10.24 5.13 1.20
N THR A 70 8.99 5.58 1.24
CA THR A 70 8.53 6.53 2.27
C THR A 70 7.27 6.03 2.95
N ASP A 71 7.12 6.35 4.22
CA ASP A 71 5.94 6.03 5.03
C ASP A 71 5.84 7.02 6.19
N VAL A 72 4.67 7.13 6.81
CA VAL A 72 4.47 7.98 8.00
C VAL A 72 4.93 7.30 9.29
N SER A 73 5.06 5.96 9.28
CA SER A 73 5.47 5.15 10.43
C SER A 73 6.97 4.91 10.43
N GLU A 74 7.70 5.56 11.35
CA GLU A 74 9.14 5.29 11.53
C GLU A 74 9.42 3.86 11.93
N ARG A 75 8.55 3.22 12.73
CA ARG A 75 8.73 1.81 13.11
C ARG A 75 8.58 0.85 11.94
N ALA A 76 7.66 1.15 11.01
CA ALA A 76 7.54 0.39 9.78
C ALA A 76 8.79 0.55 8.91
N LEU A 77 9.31 1.79 8.78
CA LEU A 77 10.55 2.08 8.07
C LEU A 77 11.77 1.41 8.70
N ASP A 78 11.87 1.38 10.02
CA ASP A 78 12.95 0.66 10.71
C ASP A 78 12.93 -0.84 10.38
N ARG A 79 11.74 -1.42 10.34
CA ARG A 79 11.58 -2.81 9.90
C ARG A 79 11.97 -2.98 8.44
N ALA A 80 11.57 -2.08 7.54
CA ALA A 80 11.94 -2.13 6.13
C ALA A 80 13.46 -2.00 5.92
N ARG A 81 14.14 -1.12 6.67
CA ARG A 81 15.61 -0.97 6.66
C ARG A 81 16.31 -2.28 7.05
N LEU A 82 15.88 -2.91 8.14
CA LEU A 82 16.44 -4.18 8.60
C LEU A 82 16.25 -5.28 7.55
N GLU A 83 15.09 -5.37 6.94
CA GLU A 83 14.81 -6.37 5.90
C GLU A 83 15.63 -6.12 4.63
N ALA A 84 15.82 -4.86 4.22
CA ALA A 84 16.70 -4.53 3.09
C ALA A 84 18.15 -4.97 3.36
N ILE A 85 18.67 -4.69 4.57
CA ILE A 85 20.02 -5.13 4.98
C ILE A 85 20.13 -6.66 4.94
N HIS A 86 19.17 -7.38 5.51
CA HIS A 86 19.17 -8.85 5.53
C HIS A 86 19.16 -9.47 4.13
N ARG A 87 18.59 -8.75 3.14
CA ARG A 87 18.51 -9.19 1.74
C ARG A 87 19.64 -8.66 0.88
N GLY A 88 20.54 -7.83 1.43
CA GLY A 88 21.63 -7.19 0.67
C GLY A 88 21.12 -6.19 -0.38
N LEU A 89 19.97 -5.55 -0.13
CA LEU A 89 19.36 -4.57 -1.03
C LEU A 89 19.71 -3.15 -0.57
N ASP A 90 20.10 -2.31 -1.52
CA ASP A 90 20.37 -0.88 -1.29
C ASP A 90 19.10 -0.07 -1.55
N ILE A 91 18.37 0.25 -0.48
CA ILE A 91 17.12 1.02 -0.53
C ILE A 91 17.20 2.13 0.50
N ALA A 92 16.96 3.36 0.06
CA ALA A 92 16.76 4.48 0.98
C ALA A 92 15.32 4.49 1.52
N PHE A 93 15.18 4.78 2.83
CA PHE A 93 13.89 4.91 3.49
C PHE A 93 13.81 6.21 4.28
N MET A 94 12.71 6.97 4.12
CA MET A 94 12.50 8.27 4.77
C MET A 94 11.08 8.41 5.30
N ALA A 95 10.90 9.02 6.47
CA ALA A 95 9.57 9.39 6.94
C ALA A 95 9.01 10.53 6.08
N CYS A 96 7.83 10.33 5.53
CA CYS A 96 7.12 11.34 4.75
C CYS A 96 5.64 10.99 4.67
N ASP A 97 4.79 11.99 4.87
CA ASP A 97 3.37 11.85 4.58
C ASP A 97 3.14 11.85 3.06
N LEU A 98 2.32 10.93 2.58
CA LEU A 98 1.91 10.83 1.18
C LEU A 98 1.35 12.15 0.60
N ARG A 99 0.83 13.03 1.45
CA ARG A 99 0.32 14.36 1.09
C ARG A 99 1.39 15.43 0.95
N GLU A 100 2.62 15.15 1.40
CA GLU A 100 3.72 16.12 1.52
C GLU A 100 4.97 15.70 0.74
N LEU A 101 4.80 14.88 -0.29
CA LEU A 101 5.93 14.34 -1.08
C LEU A 101 6.76 15.44 -1.76
N GLU A 102 6.21 16.66 -1.97
CA GLU A 102 6.95 17.78 -2.52
C GLU A 102 8.19 18.16 -1.68
N THR A 103 8.19 17.82 -0.40
CA THR A 103 9.33 18.04 0.51
C THR A 103 10.54 17.17 0.18
N LEU A 104 10.32 16.05 -0.52
CA LEU A 104 11.38 15.16 -0.96
C LEU A 104 12.16 15.77 -2.14
N GLN A 105 13.44 15.44 -2.24
CA GLN A 105 14.25 15.80 -3.40
C GLN A 105 14.06 14.81 -4.55
N GLY A 106 14.25 15.29 -5.78
CA GLY A 106 14.23 14.47 -6.99
C GLY A 106 12.84 14.13 -7.53
N THR A 107 12.86 13.49 -8.68
CA THR A 107 11.72 12.94 -9.43
C THR A 107 12.06 11.54 -9.91
N TYR A 108 11.04 10.74 -10.24
CA TYR A 108 11.17 9.31 -10.48
C TYR A 108 10.45 8.92 -11.78
N ASP A 109 10.91 7.85 -12.42
CA ASP A 109 10.20 7.25 -13.55
C ASP A 109 8.83 6.72 -13.11
N VAL A 110 8.76 6.18 -11.88
CA VAL A 110 7.56 5.57 -11.34
C VAL A 110 7.31 6.04 -9.90
N VAL A 111 6.06 6.34 -9.58
CA VAL A 111 5.59 6.56 -8.20
C VAL A 111 4.50 5.55 -7.90
N ILE A 112 4.66 4.78 -6.82
CA ILE A 112 3.66 3.80 -6.42
C ILE A 112 3.07 4.11 -5.04
N SER A 113 1.78 3.80 -4.88
CA SER A 113 1.10 3.70 -3.58
C SER A 113 0.27 2.42 -3.59
N CYS A 114 0.78 1.40 -2.95
CA CYS A 114 0.21 0.06 -3.03
C CYS A 114 -0.38 -0.39 -1.69
N ASP A 115 -1.05 -1.55 -1.74
CA ASP A 115 -1.58 -2.25 -0.55
C ASP A 115 -2.62 -1.43 0.25
N ASN A 116 -3.45 -0.67 -0.49
CA ASN A 116 -4.60 0.01 0.12
C ASN A 116 -4.23 1.18 1.06
N ALA A 117 -3.20 1.94 0.75
CA ALA A 117 -2.77 3.07 1.57
C ALA A 117 -3.67 4.31 1.41
N LEU A 118 -4.06 4.68 0.18
CA LEU A 118 -4.92 5.85 -0.08
C LEU A 118 -6.22 5.89 0.74
N PRO A 119 -6.90 4.78 1.03
CA PRO A 119 -8.10 4.76 1.87
C PRO A 119 -7.93 5.26 3.31
N HIS A 120 -6.71 5.45 3.80
CA HIS A 120 -6.47 6.15 5.07
C HIS A 120 -6.69 7.66 4.97
N LEU A 121 -6.76 8.21 3.77
CA LEU A 121 -7.10 9.61 3.50
C LEU A 121 -8.63 9.75 3.51
N LEU A 122 -9.16 10.30 4.59
CA LEU A 122 -10.59 10.23 4.89
C LEU A 122 -11.42 11.30 4.17
N THR A 123 -10.78 12.30 3.54
CA THR A 123 -11.45 13.40 2.83
C THR A 123 -11.06 13.44 1.35
N ASP A 124 -11.90 14.05 0.52
CA ASP A 124 -11.59 14.28 -0.90
C ASP A 124 -10.38 15.20 -1.07
N ASP A 125 -10.22 16.18 -0.17
CA ASP A 125 -9.10 17.12 -0.20
C ASP A 125 -7.78 16.44 0.09
N ASP A 126 -7.72 15.53 1.08
CA ASP A 126 -6.53 14.73 1.38
C ASP A 126 -6.15 13.83 0.20
N VAL A 127 -7.12 13.15 -0.41
CA VAL A 127 -6.88 12.32 -1.59
C VAL A 127 -6.37 13.15 -2.77
N ALA A 128 -6.98 14.31 -3.01
CA ALA A 128 -6.55 15.21 -4.07
C ALA A 128 -5.15 15.78 -3.80
N GLN A 129 -4.81 16.09 -2.56
CA GLN A 129 -3.47 16.53 -2.16
C GLN A 129 -2.43 15.44 -2.40
N ALA A 130 -2.69 14.21 -1.94
CA ALA A 130 -1.79 13.08 -2.14
C ALA A 130 -1.55 12.79 -3.64
N LEU A 131 -2.62 12.80 -4.46
CA LEU A 131 -2.47 12.58 -5.89
C LEU A 131 -1.66 13.69 -6.59
N ARG A 132 -1.83 14.97 -6.19
CA ARG A 132 -0.98 16.06 -6.68
C ARG A 132 0.48 15.89 -6.24
N ALA A 133 0.70 15.49 -5.00
CA ALA A 133 2.02 15.22 -4.47
C ALA A 133 2.70 14.06 -5.24
N MET A 134 2.00 12.96 -5.49
CA MET A 134 2.49 11.87 -6.35
C MET A 134 2.81 12.35 -7.77
N TYR A 135 1.92 13.14 -8.38
CA TYR A 135 2.14 13.71 -9.71
C TYR A 135 3.40 14.56 -9.79
N SER A 136 3.66 15.40 -8.76
CA SER A 136 4.83 16.27 -8.69
C SER A 136 6.15 15.50 -8.67
N LYS A 137 6.13 14.24 -8.19
CA LYS A 137 7.32 13.37 -8.09
C LYS A 137 7.60 12.55 -9.32
N LEU A 138 6.73 12.55 -10.31
CA LEU A 138 6.99 11.87 -11.57
C LEU A 138 7.85 12.73 -12.50
N LEU A 139 8.73 12.11 -13.24
CA LEU A 139 9.33 12.70 -14.44
C LEU A 139 8.24 12.94 -15.51
N PRO A 140 8.43 13.87 -16.47
CA PRO A 140 7.58 13.94 -17.65
C PRO A 140 7.51 12.57 -18.34
N GLY A 141 6.30 12.10 -18.64
CA GLY A 141 6.06 10.75 -19.17
C GLY A 141 6.10 9.64 -18.12
N GLY A 142 6.33 9.96 -16.86
CA GLY A 142 6.40 8.99 -15.74
C GLY A 142 5.07 8.34 -15.39
N LEU A 143 5.13 7.22 -14.71
CA LEU A 143 4.01 6.32 -14.42
C LEU A 143 3.66 6.32 -12.93
N ALA A 144 2.38 6.55 -12.59
CA ALA A 144 1.84 6.23 -11.29
C ALA A 144 1.20 4.84 -11.28
N VAL A 145 1.39 4.08 -10.20
CA VAL A 145 0.71 2.80 -9.94
C VAL A 145 0.08 2.87 -8.54
N ILE A 146 -1.23 2.69 -8.47
CA ILE A 146 -1.99 2.75 -7.22
C ILE A 146 -2.79 1.46 -7.10
N THR A 147 -2.66 0.74 -5.98
CA THR A 147 -3.51 -0.41 -5.71
C THR A 147 -4.40 -0.17 -4.51
N VAL A 148 -5.67 -0.48 -4.66
CA VAL A 148 -6.68 -0.40 -3.60
C VAL A 148 -7.56 -1.65 -3.66
N ARG A 149 -8.27 -1.97 -2.58
CA ARG A 149 -9.30 -3.01 -2.60
C ARG A 149 -10.34 -2.73 -3.68
N ASP A 150 -11.04 -3.74 -4.11
CA ASP A 150 -12.19 -3.57 -5.01
C ASP A 150 -13.36 -2.93 -4.25
N TYR A 151 -13.26 -1.61 -4.07
CA TYR A 151 -14.27 -0.87 -3.32
C TYR A 151 -15.63 -0.76 -4.02
N ASP A 152 -15.69 -0.94 -5.33
CA ASP A 152 -16.98 -1.02 -6.03
C ASP A 152 -17.75 -2.27 -5.55
N LYS A 153 -17.03 -3.38 -5.34
CA LYS A 153 -17.57 -4.60 -4.77
C LYS A 153 -17.83 -4.46 -3.25
N GLU A 154 -16.85 -3.97 -2.50
CA GLU A 154 -16.94 -3.83 -1.04
C GLU A 154 -18.07 -2.88 -0.59
N LEU A 155 -18.34 -1.81 -1.35
CA LEU A 155 -19.44 -0.87 -1.08
C LEU A 155 -20.84 -1.51 -1.27
N VAL A 156 -20.92 -2.57 -2.05
CA VAL A 156 -22.15 -3.36 -2.23
C VAL A 156 -22.25 -4.47 -1.20
N GLU A 157 -21.20 -5.26 -1.02
CA GLU A 157 -21.20 -6.46 -0.17
C GLU A 157 -21.13 -6.14 1.32
N ARG A 158 -20.48 -5.01 1.68
CA ARG A 158 -20.29 -4.60 3.08
C ARG A 158 -19.71 -5.73 3.95
N SER A 159 -18.68 -6.39 3.42
CA SER A 159 -18.04 -7.51 4.11
C SER A 159 -17.62 -7.11 5.52
N VAL A 160 -18.09 -7.85 6.52
CA VAL A 160 -17.78 -7.57 7.94
C VAL A 160 -16.49 -8.25 8.41
N THR A 161 -15.96 -9.18 7.63
CA THR A 161 -14.72 -9.90 7.96
C THR A 161 -14.04 -10.42 6.69
N ALA A 162 -12.73 -10.62 6.79
CA ALA A 162 -11.97 -11.39 5.82
C ALA A 162 -11.60 -12.76 6.42
N ALA A 163 -11.27 -13.72 5.56
CA ALA A 163 -10.81 -15.05 6.02
C ALA A 163 -9.63 -14.90 7.00
N PRO A 164 -9.68 -15.55 8.17
CA PRO A 164 -8.58 -15.51 9.13
C PRO A 164 -7.29 -16.06 8.52
N ARG A 165 -6.15 -15.46 8.88
CA ARG A 165 -4.82 -15.93 8.49
C ARG A 165 -4.18 -16.68 9.65
N VAL A 166 -3.81 -17.94 9.42
CA VAL A 166 -3.13 -18.77 10.40
C VAL A 166 -1.65 -18.84 10.07
N ASN A 167 -0.82 -18.34 10.98
CA ASN A 167 0.63 -18.41 10.89
C ASN A 167 1.11 -19.56 11.80
N PRO A 168 1.62 -20.68 11.24
CA PRO A 168 1.87 -21.92 11.97
C PRO A 168 3.18 -21.92 12.78
N GLY A 169 3.87 -20.80 12.91
CA GLY A 169 5.11 -20.68 13.69
C GLY A 169 4.94 -21.03 15.17
N THR A 170 6.02 -20.92 15.94
CA THR A 170 6.01 -21.10 17.40
C THR A 170 6.39 -19.79 18.06
N PRO A 171 5.46 -19.11 18.74
CA PRO A 171 4.06 -19.47 18.95
C PRO A 171 3.21 -19.35 17.68
N ARG A 172 2.16 -20.19 17.55
CA ARG A 172 1.17 -20.05 16.48
C ARG A 172 0.41 -18.73 16.64
N LYS A 173 0.17 -18.03 15.52
CA LYS A 173 -0.59 -16.77 15.50
C LYS A 173 -1.74 -16.85 14.50
N VAL A 174 -2.83 -16.17 14.84
CA VAL A 174 -4.00 -16.05 13.95
C VAL A 174 -4.36 -14.58 13.84
N VAL A 175 -4.41 -14.07 12.61
CA VAL A 175 -4.86 -12.72 12.32
C VAL A 175 -6.32 -12.76 11.86
N VAL A 176 -7.18 -12.04 12.57
CA VAL A 176 -8.59 -11.83 12.22
C VAL A 176 -8.77 -10.36 11.89
N ARG A 177 -9.43 -10.07 10.76
CA ARG A 177 -9.81 -8.72 10.37
C ARG A 177 -11.32 -8.57 10.42
N LEU A 178 -11.79 -7.53 11.10
CA LEU A 178 -13.20 -7.16 11.15
C LEU A 178 -13.36 -5.76 10.54
N HIS A 179 -14.49 -5.52 9.90
CA HIS A 179 -14.82 -4.24 9.29
C HIS A 179 -16.13 -3.74 9.89
N ASP A 180 -16.07 -2.62 10.60
CA ASP A 180 -17.23 -1.95 11.16
C ASP A 180 -17.59 -0.75 10.29
N TRP A 181 -18.64 -0.89 9.48
CA TRP A 181 -19.16 0.17 8.64
C TRP A 181 -19.98 1.15 9.45
N ASP A 182 -19.69 2.47 9.32
CA ASP A 182 -20.36 3.52 10.12
C ASP A 182 -21.83 3.65 9.78
N ALA A 183 -22.20 3.48 8.52
CA ALA A 183 -23.57 3.59 8.03
C ALA A 183 -23.79 2.61 6.86
N PRO A 184 -25.05 2.16 6.66
CA PRO A 184 -25.38 1.21 5.59
C PRO A 184 -24.94 1.66 4.19
N ASP A 185 -25.02 2.97 3.90
CA ASP A 185 -24.71 3.54 2.58
C ASP A 185 -23.45 4.43 2.58
N GLY A 186 -22.78 4.58 3.73
CA GLY A 186 -21.60 5.44 3.88
C GLY A 186 -20.30 4.75 3.42
N PRO A 187 -19.29 5.51 3.00
CA PRO A 187 -18.00 4.94 2.58
C PRO A 187 -17.04 4.69 3.73
N MET A 188 -17.37 5.14 4.94
CA MET A 188 -16.47 5.10 6.10
C MET A 188 -16.61 3.81 6.88
N TYR A 189 -15.48 3.23 7.29
CA TYR A 189 -15.44 2.06 8.14
C TYR A 189 -14.18 2.01 9.00
N THR A 190 -14.22 1.23 10.07
CA THR A 190 -13.06 0.91 10.90
C THR A 190 -12.62 -0.52 10.61
N VAL A 191 -11.34 -0.71 10.36
CA VAL A 191 -10.74 -2.03 10.30
C VAL A 191 -10.15 -2.35 11.66
N HIS A 192 -10.49 -3.50 12.20
CA HIS A 192 -9.88 -4.07 13.40
C HIS A 192 -8.99 -5.24 13.02
N PHE A 193 -7.74 -5.19 13.45
CA PHE A 193 -6.81 -6.31 13.39
C PHE A 193 -6.71 -6.92 14.79
N LEU A 194 -7.16 -8.17 14.91
CA LEU A 194 -7.00 -8.98 16.11
C LEU A 194 -5.91 -10.00 15.84
N ILE A 195 -4.81 -9.94 16.59
CA ILE A 195 -3.72 -10.92 16.49
C ILE A 195 -3.79 -11.81 17.72
N LEU A 196 -4.26 -13.04 17.53
CA LEU A 196 -4.29 -14.06 18.56
C LEU A 196 -2.95 -14.78 18.58
N THR A 197 -2.31 -14.82 19.74
CA THR A 197 -1.03 -15.51 19.92
C THR A 197 -1.20 -16.66 20.92
N GLU A 198 -0.84 -17.87 20.50
CA GLU A 198 -0.87 -19.05 21.35
C GLU A 198 0.13 -18.92 22.51
N ARG A 199 -0.30 -19.29 23.70
CA ARG A 199 0.48 -19.29 24.94
C ARG A 199 0.37 -20.65 25.61
N SER A 200 1.23 -20.95 26.56
CA SER A 200 1.19 -22.22 27.31
C SER A 200 -0.14 -22.46 28.05
N THR A 201 -0.87 -21.39 28.40
CA THR A 201 -2.12 -21.45 29.17
C THR A 201 -3.35 -20.97 28.39
N GLY A 202 -3.28 -20.89 27.05
CA GLY A 202 -4.38 -20.39 26.21
C GLY A 202 -3.92 -19.40 25.15
N TRP A 203 -4.69 -18.35 24.90
CA TRP A 203 -4.44 -17.37 23.87
C TRP A 203 -4.40 -15.95 24.43
N SER A 204 -3.45 -15.14 23.98
CA SER A 204 -3.48 -13.69 24.19
C SER A 204 -3.93 -13.00 22.90
N ILE A 205 -4.55 -11.82 23.03
CA ILE A 205 -5.05 -11.03 21.91
C ILE A 205 -4.42 -9.66 21.98
N SER A 206 -3.83 -9.20 20.87
CA SER A 206 -3.56 -7.78 20.60
C SER A 206 -4.58 -7.25 19.62
N HIS A 207 -4.97 -5.99 19.77
CA HIS A 207 -5.98 -5.34 18.95
C HIS A 207 -5.48 -3.99 18.46
N HIS A 208 -5.49 -3.81 17.14
CA HIS A 208 -5.14 -2.57 16.45
C HIS A 208 -6.31 -2.17 15.56
N SER A 209 -6.60 -0.89 15.45
CA SER A 209 -7.69 -0.42 14.59
C SER A 209 -7.34 0.87 13.87
N ALA A 210 -7.80 1.00 12.64
CA ALA A 210 -7.64 2.20 11.83
C ALA A 210 -8.92 2.53 11.06
N ARG A 211 -9.10 3.82 10.81
CA ARG A 211 -10.18 4.33 9.97
C ARG A 211 -9.79 4.23 8.51
N TYR A 212 -10.78 3.85 7.70
CA TYR A 212 -10.68 3.76 6.26
C TYR A 212 -11.87 4.42 5.59
N ARG A 213 -11.62 4.89 4.38
CA ARG A 213 -12.65 5.34 3.46
C ARG A 213 -12.62 4.47 2.20
N ALA A 214 -13.72 3.83 1.90
CA ALA A 214 -13.89 3.12 0.65
C ALA A 214 -13.98 4.14 -0.50
N ILE A 215 -13.03 4.06 -1.43
CA ILE A 215 -12.95 4.96 -2.59
C ILE A 215 -13.15 4.12 -3.85
N GLY A 216 -14.32 4.20 -4.47
CA GLY A 216 -14.63 3.49 -5.72
C GLY A 216 -13.78 3.98 -6.89
N ARG A 217 -13.72 3.17 -7.95
CA ARG A 217 -12.86 3.41 -9.13
C ARG A 217 -13.18 4.73 -9.82
N ASP A 218 -14.45 5.07 -9.98
CA ASP A 218 -14.86 6.32 -10.65
C ASP A 218 -14.40 7.55 -9.86
N ALA A 219 -14.54 7.53 -8.53
CA ALA A 219 -14.11 8.62 -7.67
C ALA A 219 -12.59 8.81 -7.70
N LEU A 220 -11.83 7.71 -7.62
CA LEU A 220 -10.36 7.76 -7.68
C LEU A 220 -9.88 8.19 -9.07
N THR A 221 -10.52 7.72 -10.15
CA THR A 221 -10.24 8.16 -11.53
C THR A 221 -10.46 9.65 -11.69
N ALA A 222 -11.60 10.17 -11.22
CA ALA A 222 -11.90 11.59 -11.30
C ALA A 222 -10.91 12.45 -10.48
N ALA A 223 -10.52 11.99 -9.30
CA ALA A 223 -9.53 12.66 -8.46
C ALA A 223 -8.13 12.68 -9.14
N ALA A 224 -7.70 11.56 -9.74
CA ALA A 224 -6.44 11.48 -10.47
C ALA A 224 -6.42 12.40 -11.70
N ALA A 225 -7.51 12.42 -12.48
CA ALA A 225 -7.63 13.33 -13.62
C ALA A 225 -7.55 14.81 -13.20
N LYS A 226 -8.19 15.19 -12.09
CA LYS A 226 -8.08 16.54 -11.51
C LYS A 226 -6.67 16.88 -11.02
N ALA A 227 -5.90 15.88 -10.59
CA ALA A 227 -4.50 16.07 -10.20
C ALA A 227 -3.54 16.22 -11.40
N GLY A 228 -4.03 16.06 -12.64
CA GLY A 228 -3.27 16.21 -13.88
C GLY A 228 -2.87 14.90 -14.54
N PHE A 229 -3.20 13.76 -13.97
CA PHE A 229 -2.90 12.47 -14.58
C PHE A 229 -3.70 12.22 -15.85
N THR A 230 -3.05 11.61 -16.82
CA THR A 230 -3.62 11.22 -18.11
C THR A 230 -3.50 9.72 -18.33
N ASN A 231 -4.12 9.21 -19.39
CA ASN A 231 -4.05 7.80 -19.79
C ASN A 231 -4.33 6.82 -18.61
N ILE A 232 -5.31 7.18 -17.77
CA ILE A 232 -5.71 6.41 -16.59
C ILE A 232 -6.34 5.09 -17.04
N ARG A 233 -5.84 3.97 -16.48
CA ARG A 233 -6.34 2.63 -16.77
C ARG A 233 -6.46 1.81 -15.49
N TRP A 234 -7.54 1.04 -15.40
CA TRP A 234 -7.72 0.05 -14.36
C TRP A 234 -7.35 -1.35 -14.88
N HIS A 235 -6.70 -2.10 -14.02
CA HIS A 235 -6.30 -3.48 -14.24
C HIS A 235 -6.96 -4.34 -13.16
N GLN A 236 -7.56 -5.46 -13.56
CA GLN A 236 -8.14 -6.39 -12.59
C GLN A 236 -7.02 -7.15 -11.87
N ALA A 237 -7.29 -7.56 -10.63
CA ALA A 237 -6.33 -8.29 -9.80
C ALA A 237 -5.80 -9.55 -10.52
N GLU A 238 -6.71 -10.30 -11.15
CA GLU A 238 -6.43 -11.56 -11.85
C GLU A 238 -5.52 -11.34 -13.07
N ASP A 239 -5.71 -10.23 -13.79
CA ASP A 239 -4.96 -9.94 -15.04
C ASP A 239 -3.50 -9.62 -14.76
N ILE A 240 -3.22 -9.01 -13.61
CA ILE A 240 -1.87 -8.56 -13.25
C ILE A 240 -1.16 -9.49 -12.26
N GLY A 241 -1.87 -10.47 -11.69
CA GLY A 241 -1.34 -11.35 -10.66
C GLY A 241 -1.07 -10.64 -9.32
N PHE A 242 -1.76 -9.55 -9.06
CA PHE A 242 -1.77 -8.88 -7.76
C PHE A 242 -3.09 -9.18 -7.03
N TYR A 243 -3.12 -9.12 -5.72
CA TYR A 243 -4.35 -9.49 -4.96
C TYR A 243 -5.39 -8.36 -4.86
N GLN A 244 -5.11 -7.21 -5.47
CA GLN A 244 -5.99 -6.05 -5.55
C GLN A 244 -5.98 -5.50 -6.98
N PRO A 245 -7.05 -4.84 -7.44
CA PRO A 245 -7.02 -4.09 -8.68
C PRO A 245 -6.02 -2.93 -8.59
N ALA A 246 -5.45 -2.58 -9.73
CA ALA A 246 -4.49 -1.49 -9.85
C ALA A 246 -4.97 -0.42 -10.84
N MET A 247 -4.78 0.83 -10.48
CA MET A 247 -4.86 1.97 -11.37
C MET A 247 -3.47 2.35 -11.85
N THR A 248 -3.27 2.50 -13.16
CA THR A 248 -2.10 3.12 -13.75
C THR A 248 -2.47 4.45 -14.40
N ALA A 249 -1.61 5.44 -14.26
CA ALA A 249 -1.82 6.76 -14.84
C ALA A 249 -0.48 7.40 -15.23
N LEU A 250 -0.45 8.27 -16.23
CA LEU A 250 0.76 8.93 -16.71
C LEU A 250 0.76 10.41 -16.30
N ARG A 251 1.96 10.93 -16.05
CA ARG A 251 2.23 12.35 -16.16
C ARG A 251 2.54 12.67 -17.62
N ASP A 252 1.93 13.72 -18.18
CA ASP A 252 2.21 14.13 -19.56
C ASP A 252 3.70 14.39 -19.80
N GLY A 253 4.15 14.15 -21.03
CA GLY A 253 5.54 14.16 -21.45
C GLY A 253 6.02 15.53 -21.99
N GLU A 254 5.49 16.67 -21.52
CA GLU A 254 5.99 18.00 -21.91
C GLU A 254 7.11 18.51 -20.99
#